data_0b28cfb29d2a33fddeeccba0a1210c5e
#
_entry.id   0b28cfb29d2a33fddeeccba0a1210c5e
#
_cell.length_a   1.000
_cell.length_b   1.000
_cell.length_c   1.000
_cell.angle_alpha   90.00
_cell.angle_beta   90.00
_cell.angle_gamma   90.00
#
_symmetry.space_group_name_H-M   'P 1'
#
loop_
_entity.id
_entity.type
_entity.pdbx_description
1 polymer ?
#
loop_
_entity_poly.entity_id
_entity_poly.type
_entity_poly.pdbx_seq_one_letter_code
_entity_poly.pdbx_strand_id
1 'polypeptide(L)'
;MDSFTINTKTTGFGSPARAYVGKRLDPNDLLIEDPYTTFFFQWEGEEKVDLKWGDYLVVDRSRIPNDEDIVIYNNQEKLSVELFKNINPETLWGTITWKLCQIKK
;
A
#
# COMPACT_ATOMS: atom_id res chain seq x y z
N MET A 1 -14.43 -12.06 -0.51
CA MET A 1 -14.69 -11.83 0.15
C MET A 1 -15.51 -11.04 0.22
N ASP A 2 -16.06 -10.73 0.17
CA ASP A 2 -16.74 -10.04 0.21
C ASP A 2 -17.32 -9.62 1.17
N SER A 3 -16.91 -9.52 1.86
CA SER A 3 -17.28 -9.17 2.90
C SER A 3 -17.81 -7.96 3.04
N PHE A 4 -18.06 -7.25 2.36
CA PHE A 4 -18.47 -6.11 2.50
C PHE A 4 -19.70 -5.89 2.33
N THR A 5 -20.31 -6.43 2.31
CA THR A 5 -21.46 -6.27 2.14
C THR A 5 -22.10 -5.67 3.08
N ILE A 6 -22.40 -4.82 3.21
CA ILE A 6 -22.84 -4.24 4.13
C ILE A 6 -24.02 -4.16 4.25
N ASN A 7 -24.68 -4.11 4.48
CA ASN A 7 -25.76 -4.04 4.56
C ASN A 7 -26.27 -3.47 5.50
N THR A 8 -26.44 -2.93 6.01
CA THR A 8 -26.76 -2.43 6.79
C THR A 8 -27.57 -2.13 7.26
N LYS A 9 -28.28 -2.10 7.63
CA LYS A 9 -28.88 -1.86 8.20
C LYS A 9 -28.81 -1.66 9.15
N THR A 10 -28.74 -1.23 9.68
CA THR A 10 -28.53 -1.15 10.52
C THR A 10 -28.74 -1.07 11.28
N THR A 11 -29.03 -1.01 11.77
CA THR A 11 -29.16 -1.09 12.48
C THR A 11 -29.16 -1.32 13.27
N GLY A 12 -29.38 -1.22 13.78
CA GLY A 12 -29.21 -1.41 14.53
C GLY A 12 -29.04 -2.22 14.93
N PHE A 13 -28.98 -2.39 14.81
CA PHE A 13 -28.65 -3.29 14.82
C PHE A 13 -28.13 -3.79 15.32
N GLY A 14 -28.40 -3.75 15.82
CA GLY A 14 -27.56 -4.48 16.17
C GLY A 14 -27.20 -5.21 15.21
N SER A 15 -27.02 -4.88 14.55
CA SER A 15 -26.88 -5.48 13.63
C SER A 15 -25.93 -6.27 13.36
N PRO A 16 -26.11 -7.16 13.02
CA PRO A 16 -25.17 -8.11 12.75
C PRO A 16 -24.44 -7.84 11.57
N ALA A 17 -24.92 -7.01 10.76
CA ALA A 17 -24.17 -6.69 9.59
C ALA A 17 -22.78 -6.27 9.95
N ARG A 18 -22.61 -5.79 11.12
CA ARG A 18 -21.28 -5.40 11.53
C ARG A 18 -20.33 -6.54 11.64
N ALA A 19 -20.83 -7.72 11.71
CA ALA A 19 -19.97 -8.87 11.82
C ALA A 19 -19.12 -9.06 10.59
N TYR A 20 -19.55 -8.52 9.47
CA TYR A 20 -18.83 -8.72 8.21
C TYR A 20 -18.03 -7.51 7.78
N VAL A 21 -18.26 -6.40 8.44
CA VAL A 21 -17.55 -5.18 8.11
C VAL A 21 -16.68 -4.84 9.30
N GLY A 22 -15.45 -5.05 9.27
CA GLY A 22 -14.58 -4.85 10.41
C GLY A 22 -14.78 -3.48 11.05
N LYS A 23 -14.00 -3.18 12.03
CA LYS A 23 -14.13 -1.91 12.70
C LYS A 23 -13.56 -0.80 11.85
N ARG A 24 -14.04 0.40 12.09
CA ARG A 24 -13.54 1.57 11.38
C ARG A 24 -12.11 1.85 11.79
N LEU A 25 -11.26 2.12 10.82
CA LEU A 25 -9.85 2.36 11.07
C LEU A 25 -9.46 3.75 10.62
N ASP A 26 -8.51 4.34 11.32
CA ASP A 26 -7.89 5.57 10.88
C ASP A 26 -6.76 5.20 9.92
N PRO A 27 -6.82 5.61 8.66
CA PRO A 27 -5.75 5.26 7.72
C PRO A 27 -4.38 5.72 8.19
N ASN A 28 -4.29 6.83 8.90
CA ASN A 28 -3.00 7.29 9.37
C ASN A 28 -2.39 6.31 10.35
N ASP A 29 -3.20 5.75 11.23
CA ASP A 29 -2.69 4.78 12.20
C ASP A 29 -2.28 3.48 11.52
N LEU A 30 -2.99 3.11 10.46
CA LEU A 30 -2.73 1.86 9.78
C LEU A 30 -1.53 1.94 8.86
N LEU A 31 -1.43 3.02 8.10
CA LEU A 31 -0.48 3.10 7.00
C LEU A 31 0.81 3.82 7.36
N ILE A 32 0.79 4.66 8.37
CA ILE A 32 1.94 5.49 8.71
C ILE A 32 2.45 5.09 10.07
N GLU A 33 3.58 4.40 10.06
CA GLU A 33 4.22 4.04 11.31
C GLU A 33 5.05 5.20 11.82
N ASP A 34 5.75 5.88 10.90
CA ASP A 34 6.59 7.02 11.24
C ASP A 34 6.38 8.08 10.17
N PRO A 35 5.72 9.18 10.50
CA PRO A 35 5.42 10.20 9.50
C PRO A 35 6.65 10.85 8.89
N TYR A 36 7.79 10.81 9.57
CA TYR A 36 8.99 11.42 9.02
C TYR A 36 9.65 10.56 7.96
N THR A 37 9.33 9.28 7.91
CA THR A 37 9.96 8.37 6.94
C THR A 37 8.96 7.77 5.97
N THR A 38 7.70 8.15 6.05
CA THR A 38 6.64 7.58 5.23
C THR A 38 6.25 8.57 4.14
N PHE A 39 6.23 8.09 2.89
CA PHE A 39 5.92 8.91 1.73
C PHE A 39 4.83 8.24 0.91
N PHE A 40 4.03 9.05 0.24
CA PHE A 40 2.96 8.56 -0.62
C PHE A 40 3.28 8.91 -2.07
N PHE A 41 3.12 7.93 -2.94
CA PHE A 41 3.33 8.12 -4.37
C PHE A 41 2.16 7.53 -5.13
N GLN A 42 1.95 8.02 -6.34
CA GLN A 42 1.05 7.37 -7.28
C GLN A 42 1.91 6.76 -8.36
N TRP A 43 1.64 5.46 -8.66
CA TRP A 43 2.41 4.79 -9.69
C TRP A 43 1.93 5.23 -11.05
N GLU A 44 2.82 5.75 -11.86
CA GLU A 44 2.49 6.22 -13.19
C GLU A 44 3.38 5.55 -14.22
N GLY A 45 3.50 4.25 -14.14
CA GLY A 45 4.30 3.47 -15.05
C GLY A 45 3.54 2.27 -15.55
N GLU A 46 4.23 1.45 -16.32
CA GLU A 46 3.63 0.23 -16.82
C GLU A 46 3.38 -0.74 -15.68
N GLU A 47 2.47 -1.66 -15.90
CA GLU A 47 2.20 -2.70 -14.92
C GLU A 47 3.48 -3.48 -14.65
N LYS A 48 3.86 -3.58 -13.37
CA LYS A 48 5.12 -4.17 -12.99
C LYS A 48 5.05 -4.56 -11.53
N VAL A 49 5.52 -5.74 -11.16
CA VAL A 49 5.55 -6.26 -9.78
C VAL A 49 4.24 -5.98 -9.03
N ASP A 50 3.12 -6.28 -9.70
CA ASP A 50 1.79 -6.10 -9.11
C ASP A 50 1.34 -4.66 -9.00
N LEU A 51 2.06 -3.71 -9.55
CA LEU A 51 1.64 -2.31 -9.55
C LEU A 51 1.04 -1.98 -10.90
N LYS A 52 -0.08 -1.27 -10.87
CA LYS A 52 -0.77 -0.82 -12.08
C LYS A 52 -0.84 0.69 -12.09
N TRP A 53 -0.97 1.24 -13.28
CA TRP A 53 -1.09 2.69 -13.40
C TRP A 53 -2.18 3.21 -12.48
N GLY A 54 -1.83 4.21 -11.69
CA GLY A 54 -2.80 4.85 -10.80
C GLY A 54 -2.82 4.31 -9.39
N ASP A 55 -2.14 3.19 -9.13
CA ASP A 55 -2.09 2.68 -7.77
C ASP A 55 -1.38 3.69 -6.87
N TYR A 56 -1.85 3.78 -5.63
CA TYR A 56 -1.19 4.62 -4.64
C TYR A 56 -0.27 3.77 -3.80
N LEU A 57 0.92 4.27 -3.54
CA LEU A 57 1.94 3.52 -2.82
C LEU A 57 2.28 4.22 -1.53
N VAL A 58 2.35 3.46 -0.45
CA VAL A 58 2.85 3.95 0.82
C VAL A 58 4.26 3.39 0.97
N VAL A 59 5.23 4.27 1.15
CA VAL A 59 6.63 3.90 1.13
C VAL A 59 7.28 4.34 2.43
N ASP A 60 7.95 3.41 3.10
CA ASP A 60 8.62 3.70 4.36
C ASP A 60 10.13 3.59 4.13
N ARG A 61 10.82 4.70 4.27
CA ARG A 61 12.26 4.73 4.00
C ARG A 61 13.08 4.19 5.16
N SER A 62 12.47 3.99 6.32
CA SER A 62 13.20 3.45 7.47
C SER A 62 13.14 1.93 7.53
N ARG A 63 12.28 1.30 6.73
CA ARG A 63 12.09 -0.14 6.82
C ARG A 63 13.15 -0.86 6.00
N ILE A 64 13.71 -1.92 6.58
CA ILE A 64 14.67 -2.76 5.89
C ILE A 64 13.89 -3.85 5.15
N PRO A 65 13.99 -3.91 3.81
CA PRO A 65 13.17 -4.85 3.06
C PRO A 65 13.71 -6.26 3.08
N ASN A 66 12.81 -7.21 2.87
CA ASN A 66 13.16 -8.59 2.59
C ASN A 66 13.28 -8.79 1.08
N ASP A 67 13.81 -9.91 0.67
CA ASP A 67 14.08 -10.19 -0.74
C ASP A 67 12.83 -10.05 -1.61
N GLU A 68 11.67 -10.46 -1.10
CA GLU A 68 10.45 -10.46 -1.88
C GLU A 68 9.65 -9.17 -1.75
N ASP A 69 10.15 -8.22 -0.98
CA ASP A 69 9.44 -6.95 -0.83
C ASP A 69 9.63 -6.12 -2.08
N ILE A 70 8.59 -5.34 -2.41
CA ILE A 70 8.66 -4.41 -3.52
C ILE A 70 9.24 -3.12 -2.98
N VAL A 71 10.23 -2.60 -3.67
CA VAL A 71 10.92 -1.39 -3.21
C VAL A 71 10.97 -0.36 -4.31
N ILE A 72 11.22 0.87 -3.90
CA ILE A 72 11.57 1.95 -4.82
C ILE A 72 13.08 2.10 -4.76
N TYR A 73 13.70 2.17 -5.93
CA TYR A 73 15.15 2.30 -6.00
C TYR A 73 15.52 3.35 -7.04
N ASN A 74 16.71 3.85 -6.91
CA ASN A 74 17.23 4.87 -7.82
C ASN A 74 17.85 4.19 -9.03
N ASN A 75 17.23 4.40 -10.19
CA ASN A 75 17.68 3.80 -11.43
C ASN A 75 18.10 4.94 -12.37
N GLN A 76 19.39 5.26 -12.37
CA GLN A 76 19.92 6.29 -13.27
C GLN A 76 19.18 7.61 -13.12
N GLU A 77 19.11 8.08 -11.87
CA GLU A 77 18.50 9.36 -11.54
C GLU A 77 16.98 9.37 -11.66
N LYS A 78 16.38 8.21 -11.79
CA LYS A 78 14.93 8.07 -11.75
C LYS A 78 14.56 7.07 -10.68
N LEU A 79 13.41 7.27 -10.06
CA LEU A 79 12.91 6.28 -9.12
C LEU A 79 12.13 5.24 -9.89
N SER A 80 12.39 3.99 -9.60
CA SER A 80 11.71 2.86 -10.24
C SER A 80 11.36 1.84 -9.17
N VAL A 81 10.60 0.82 -9.56
CA VAL A 81 10.16 -0.21 -8.62
C VAL A 81 10.65 -1.56 -9.06
N GLU A 82 10.92 -2.41 -8.09
CA GLU A 82 11.37 -3.76 -8.37
C GLU A 82 11.32 -4.57 -7.07
N LEU A 83 11.45 -5.89 -7.16
CA LEU A 83 11.67 -6.69 -5.97
C LEU A 83 13.08 -6.42 -5.43
N PHE A 84 13.19 -6.40 -4.11
CA PHE A 84 14.48 -6.03 -3.51
C PHE A 84 15.61 -6.95 -3.96
N LYS A 85 15.32 -8.23 -4.15
CA LYS A 85 16.36 -9.18 -4.53
C LYS A 85 16.94 -8.91 -5.93
N ASN A 86 16.25 -8.11 -6.73
CA ASN A 86 16.66 -7.84 -8.10
C ASN A 86 17.37 -6.51 -8.27
N ILE A 87 17.65 -5.80 -7.19
CA ILE A 87 18.34 -4.51 -7.29
C ILE A 87 19.63 -4.55 -6.50
N ASN A 88 20.49 -3.58 -6.77
CA ASN A 88 21.66 -3.35 -5.96
C ASN A 88 21.20 -2.66 -4.68
N PRO A 89 21.46 -3.26 -3.51
CA PRO A 89 20.97 -2.66 -2.26
C PRO A 89 21.39 -1.22 -2.04
N GLU A 90 22.49 -0.80 -2.64
CA GLU A 90 22.94 0.58 -2.47
C GLU A 90 22.04 1.57 -3.18
N THR A 91 21.19 1.11 -4.10
CA THR A 91 20.27 1.99 -4.81
C THR A 91 18.92 2.09 -4.13
N LEU A 92 18.71 1.38 -3.05
CA LEU A 92 17.42 1.35 -2.37
C LEU A 92 17.03 2.75 -1.92
N TRP A 93 15.81 3.15 -2.25
CA TRP A 93 15.26 4.41 -1.78
C TRP A 93 14.25 4.22 -0.66
N GLY A 94 13.38 3.24 -0.77
CA GLY A 94 12.40 2.95 0.26
C GLY A 94 11.66 1.67 -0.03
N THR A 95 10.97 1.17 0.98
CA THR A 95 10.21 -0.08 0.90
C THR A 95 8.73 0.24 0.77
N ILE A 96 8.06 -0.37 -0.19
CA ILE A 96 6.63 -0.18 -0.37
C ILE A 96 5.93 -1.08 0.63
N THR A 97 5.21 -0.47 1.56
CA THR A 97 4.54 -1.22 2.62
C THR A 97 3.07 -1.46 2.30
N TRP A 98 2.46 -0.62 1.49
CA TRP A 98 1.06 -0.76 1.13
C TRP A 98 0.84 -0.31 -0.29
N LYS A 99 -0.12 -0.92 -0.93
CA LYS A 99 -0.60 -0.52 -2.24
C LYS A 99 -2.10 -0.32 -2.12
N LEU A 100 -2.60 0.81 -2.60
CA LEU A 100 -4.01 1.11 -2.57
C LEU A 100 -4.51 1.24 -3.99
N CYS A 101 -5.47 0.41 -4.35
CA CYS A 101 -6.05 0.40 -5.68
C CYS A 101 -7.42 1.05 -5.64
N GLN A 102 -7.67 1.94 -6.58
CA GLN A 102 -8.98 2.54 -6.67
C GLN A 102 -9.90 1.61 -7.46
N ILE A 103 -10.99 1.22 -6.84
CA ILE A 103 -11.93 0.33 -7.49
C ILE A 103 -12.71 1.05 -8.57
N LYS A 104 -13.04 2.32 -8.30
CA LYS A 104 -13.89 3.07 -9.19
C LYS A 104 -13.13 4.25 -9.75
N LYS A 105 -13.14 4.41 -11.01
CA LYS A 105 -12.39 5.48 -11.66
C LYS A 105 -13.26 6.52 -12.30
#